data_bee166d604a6d4cab1c87ce8f3e4d117
#
_entry.id   bee166d604a6d4cab1c87ce8f3e4d117
#
_cell.length_a   1.000
_cell.length_b   1.000
_cell.length_c   1.000
_cell.angle_alpha   90.00
_cell.angle_beta   90.00
_cell.angle_gamma   90.00
#
_symmetry.space_group_name_H-M   'P 1'
#
loop_
_entity.id
_entity.type
_entity.pdbx_description
1 polymer ?
#
loop_
_entity_poly.entity_id
_entity_poly.type
_entity_poly.pdbx_seq_one_letter_code
_entity_poly.pdbx_strand_id
1 'polypeptide(L)'
;VNSAEATQILGKARDILRYMAYGPMSLVGFPEQITDDPKTYDKVKPKGDLRGLPSAIVYSTKVARPLTPVHELMKEPGIDEARLRAAVDFLFEALTFRPPTTEESREYLQIVTNAIEKVGKENGVFMGLSAIFLDRDALFRPELVAMGTPESDGRTRLQDWELGLAVNHALRYIQPDELLRAAVLDGRMRTREDVKREVGRVLADDSIRKPRILRFF
;
A
#
# COMPACT_ATOMS: atom_id res chain seq x y z
N VAL A 1 -6.04 -2.62 18.61
CA VAL A 1 -7.03 -1.82 17.87
C VAL A 1 -8.40 -2.15 18.41
N ASN A 2 -9.11 -1.17 18.93
CA ASN A 2 -10.48 -1.35 19.40
C ASN A 2 -11.47 -1.25 18.21
N SER A 3 -12.75 -1.57 18.46
CA SER A 3 -13.77 -1.63 17.39
C SER A 3 -14.01 -0.27 16.72
N ALA A 4 -13.90 0.84 17.44
CA ALA A 4 -14.08 2.17 16.90
C ALA A 4 -12.90 2.56 15.98
N GLU A 5 -11.68 2.27 16.40
CA GLU A 5 -10.47 2.46 15.58
C GLU A 5 -10.51 1.60 14.32
N ALA A 6 -10.88 0.33 14.44
CA ALA A 6 -11.04 -0.56 13.28
C ALA A 6 -12.06 -0.01 12.28
N THR A 7 -13.21 0.49 12.77
CA THR A 7 -14.23 1.10 11.91
C THR A 7 -13.71 2.34 11.18
N GLN A 8 -12.94 3.18 11.86
CA GLN A 8 -12.33 4.34 11.24
C GLN A 8 -11.28 3.96 10.18
N ILE A 9 -10.45 2.97 10.47
CA ILE A 9 -9.44 2.46 9.52
C ILE A 9 -10.14 1.92 8.28
N LEU A 10 -11.15 1.06 8.43
CA LEU A 10 -11.90 0.49 7.31
C LEU A 10 -12.62 1.57 6.49
N GLY A 11 -13.18 2.59 7.13
CA GLY A 11 -13.79 3.73 6.44
C GLY A 11 -12.79 4.47 5.55
N LYS A 12 -11.67 4.90 6.14
CA LYS A 12 -10.60 5.59 5.41
C LYS A 12 -9.97 4.71 4.32
N ALA A 13 -9.77 3.42 4.59
CA ALA A 13 -9.24 2.48 3.62
C ALA A 13 -10.15 2.39 2.37
N ARG A 14 -11.46 2.30 2.56
CA ARG A 14 -12.41 2.29 1.43
C ARG A 14 -12.36 3.58 0.61
N ASP A 15 -12.24 4.73 1.25
CA ASP A 15 -12.13 6.01 0.56
C ASP A 15 -10.82 6.10 -0.24
N ILE A 16 -9.72 5.64 0.34
CA ILE A 16 -8.41 5.56 -0.34
C ILE A 16 -8.50 4.61 -1.55
N LEU A 17 -9.07 3.42 -1.38
CA LEU A 17 -9.20 2.44 -2.45
C LEU A 17 -10.07 2.97 -3.60
N ARG A 18 -11.19 3.63 -3.29
CA ARG A 18 -12.04 4.29 -4.30
C ARG A 18 -11.29 5.38 -5.05
N TYR A 19 -10.60 6.24 -4.30
CA TYR A 19 -9.79 7.29 -4.89
C TYR A 19 -8.71 6.73 -5.83
N MET A 20 -8.04 5.66 -5.43
CA MET A 20 -6.98 5.04 -6.22
C MET A 20 -7.51 4.23 -7.41
N ALA A 21 -8.73 3.70 -7.31
CA ALA A 21 -9.37 2.97 -8.41
C ALA A 21 -9.93 3.91 -9.48
N TYR A 22 -10.52 5.03 -9.07
CA TYR A 22 -11.28 5.92 -9.96
C TYR A 22 -10.67 7.32 -10.10
N GLY A 23 -9.63 7.63 -9.34
CA GLY A 23 -9.07 8.98 -9.26
C GLY A 23 -9.87 9.90 -8.33
N PRO A 24 -9.71 11.22 -8.43
CA PRO A 24 -10.26 12.21 -7.50
C PRO A 24 -11.79 12.41 -7.58
N MET A 25 -12.54 11.33 -7.76
CA MET A 25 -14.00 11.37 -8.00
C MET A 25 -14.85 11.76 -6.80
N SER A 26 -14.36 11.58 -5.59
CA SER A 26 -15.22 11.55 -4.40
C SER A 26 -15.45 12.88 -3.72
N LEU A 27 -14.85 13.95 -4.20
CA LEU A 27 -15.09 15.25 -3.62
C LEU A 27 -16.23 15.93 -4.37
N VAL A 28 -17.36 15.96 -3.74
CA VAL A 28 -18.62 16.61 -4.08
C VAL A 28 -18.59 17.44 -5.37
N GLY A 29 -19.24 16.96 -6.43
CA GLY A 29 -19.49 17.72 -7.65
C GLY A 29 -18.55 17.45 -8.81
N PHE A 30 -17.80 16.36 -8.80
CA PHE A 30 -17.07 15.90 -9.99
C PHE A 30 -18.06 15.37 -11.04
N PRO A 31 -17.82 15.63 -12.33
CA PRO A 31 -18.63 15.03 -13.38
C PRO A 31 -18.47 13.52 -13.38
N GLU A 32 -19.54 12.80 -13.66
CA GLU A 32 -19.64 11.33 -13.68
C GLU A 32 -18.72 10.66 -14.70
N GLN A 33 -18.04 11.42 -15.54
CA GLN A 33 -17.14 10.92 -16.57
C GLN A 33 -15.74 11.50 -16.39
N ILE A 34 -14.92 10.78 -15.64
CA ILE A 34 -13.48 10.96 -15.75
C ILE A 34 -13.04 10.01 -16.86
N THR A 35 -12.67 10.56 -18.00
CA THR A 35 -12.09 9.80 -19.09
C THR A 35 -10.67 9.37 -18.72
N ASP A 36 -10.25 8.21 -19.18
CA ASP A 36 -8.88 7.68 -18.98
C ASP A 36 -7.77 8.52 -19.66
N ASP A 37 -8.12 9.63 -20.28
CA ASP A 37 -7.18 10.52 -20.93
C ASP A 37 -6.57 11.50 -19.91
N PRO A 38 -5.26 11.38 -19.60
CA PRO A 38 -4.54 12.27 -18.70
C PRO A 38 -4.66 13.76 -19.07
N LYS A 39 -4.90 14.08 -20.33
CA LYS A 39 -5.08 15.47 -20.80
C LYS A 39 -6.41 16.08 -20.37
N THR A 40 -7.38 15.25 -20.02
CA THR A 40 -8.71 15.72 -19.60
C THR A 40 -8.74 16.10 -18.12
N TYR A 41 -7.87 15.53 -17.31
CA TYR A 41 -7.82 15.78 -15.88
C TYR A 41 -7.43 17.20 -15.50
N ASP A 42 -6.55 17.84 -16.27
CA ASP A 42 -6.16 19.24 -16.01
C ASP A 42 -7.27 20.25 -16.32
N LYS A 43 -8.34 19.80 -17.01
CA LYS A 43 -9.46 20.65 -17.43
C LYS A 43 -10.71 20.53 -16.55
N VAL A 44 -10.75 19.52 -15.67
CA VAL A 44 -11.89 19.30 -14.78
C VAL A 44 -11.75 20.16 -13.55
N LYS A 45 -12.50 21.27 -13.51
CA LYS A 45 -12.60 22.07 -12.29
C LYS A 45 -13.69 21.50 -11.38
N PRO A 46 -13.41 21.27 -10.10
CA PRO A 46 -14.43 20.80 -9.16
C PRO A 46 -15.55 21.84 -9.05
N LYS A 47 -16.78 21.34 -9.02
CA LYS A 47 -17.95 22.14 -8.67
C LYS A 47 -18.07 22.15 -7.16
N GLY A 48 -17.65 23.21 -6.51
CA GLY A 48 -17.81 23.39 -5.07
C GLY A 48 -16.69 24.20 -4.43
N ASP A 49 -16.87 24.53 -3.17
CA ASP A 49 -15.90 25.25 -2.38
C ASP A 49 -14.85 24.27 -1.82
N LEU A 50 -13.72 24.19 -2.48
CA LEU A 50 -12.58 23.37 -2.08
C LEU A 50 -11.56 24.19 -1.25
N ARG A 51 -11.98 25.29 -0.66
CA ARG A 51 -11.14 26.10 0.24
C ARG A 51 -10.62 25.23 1.37
N GLY A 52 -9.31 25.18 1.51
CA GLY A 52 -8.64 24.39 2.55
C GLY A 52 -8.16 23.02 2.11
N LEU A 53 -8.47 22.54 0.89
CA LEU A 53 -7.87 21.32 0.35
C LEU A 53 -6.59 21.67 -0.43
N PRO A 54 -5.50 20.92 -0.22
CA PRO A 54 -4.29 21.10 -1.02
C PRO A 54 -4.59 20.82 -2.49
N SER A 55 -4.60 21.85 -3.32
CA SER A 55 -4.95 21.73 -4.75
C SER A 55 -4.11 20.71 -5.51
N ALA A 56 -2.87 20.50 -5.10
CA ALA A 56 -1.97 19.50 -5.71
C ALA A 56 -2.38 18.05 -5.44
N ILE A 57 -3.15 17.78 -4.39
CA ILE A 57 -3.60 16.41 -4.06
C ILE A 57 -4.87 16.06 -4.83
N VAL A 58 -5.71 17.04 -5.09
CA VAL A 58 -7.04 16.86 -5.68
C VAL A 58 -6.97 16.58 -7.19
N TYR A 59 -5.91 17.00 -7.86
CA TYR A 59 -5.82 16.99 -9.33
C TYR A 59 -4.68 16.15 -9.91
N SER A 60 -3.88 15.51 -9.09
CA SER A 60 -2.75 14.74 -9.59
C SER A 60 -3.15 13.31 -9.95
N THR A 61 -3.36 13.09 -11.24
CA THR A 61 -3.54 11.74 -11.81
C THR A 61 -2.32 10.83 -11.64
N LYS A 62 -1.17 11.42 -11.35
CA LYS A 62 0.06 10.67 -11.04
C LYS A 62 -0.06 9.82 -9.77
N VAL A 63 -1.00 10.13 -8.90
CA VAL A 63 -1.23 9.40 -7.64
C VAL A 63 -2.09 8.14 -7.84
N ALA A 64 -2.91 8.10 -8.88
CA ALA A 64 -3.81 6.96 -9.14
C ALA A 64 -3.11 5.71 -9.72
N ARG A 65 -1.86 5.81 -10.19
CA ARG A 65 -1.13 4.71 -10.82
C ARG A 65 -0.76 3.53 -9.89
N PRO A 66 -0.53 3.69 -8.59
CA PRO A 66 -0.11 2.58 -7.74
C PRO A 66 -1.10 1.44 -7.59
N LEU A 67 -2.38 1.64 -7.85
CA LEU A 67 -3.41 0.60 -7.72
C LEU A 67 -3.96 0.11 -9.06
N THR A 68 -3.11 0.00 -10.06
CA THR A 68 -3.50 -0.50 -11.39
C THR A 68 -4.29 -1.82 -11.33
N PRO A 69 -3.92 -2.85 -10.55
CA PRO A 69 -4.71 -4.08 -10.46
C PRO A 69 -6.13 -3.86 -9.96
N VAL A 70 -6.35 -2.96 -8.99
CA VAL A 70 -7.70 -2.62 -8.50
C VAL A 70 -8.51 -1.88 -9.56
N HIS A 71 -7.88 -0.93 -10.25
CA HIS A 71 -8.49 -0.19 -11.34
C HIS A 71 -8.90 -1.13 -12.48
N GLU A 72 -8.02 -2.02 -12.92
CA GLU A 72 -8.30 -3.00 -13.97
C GLU A 72 -9.43 -3.97 -13.58
N LEU A 73 -9.48 -4.40 -12.32
CA LEU A 73 -10.57 -5.20 -11.79
C LEU A 73 -11.92 -4.47 -11.87
N MET A 74 -11.93 -3.16 -11.60
CA MET A 74 -13.16 -2.37 -11.56
C MET A 74 -13.69 -1.98 -12.95
N LYS A 75 -12.85 -1.93 -13.98
CA LYS A 75 -13.26 -1.63 -15.36
C LYS A 75 -14.20 -2.66 -15.95
N GLU A 76 -14.05 -3.92 -15.63
CA GLU A 76 -14.85 -4.99 -16.20
C GLU A 76 -16.21 -5.12 -15.49
N PRO A 77 -17.29 -5.43 -16.20
CA PRO A 77 -18.61 -5.57 -15.58
C PRO A 77 -18.71 -6.83 -14.70
N GLY A 78 -17.96 -7.88 -15.02
CA GLY A 78 -17.91 -9.15 -14.29
C GLY A 78 -16.82 -9.20 -13.23
N ILE A 79 -16.70 -10.36 -12.58
CA ILE A 79 -15.63 -10.69 -11.66
C ILE A 79 -14.72 -11.67 -12.37
N ASP A 80 -13.47 -11.27 -12.57
CA ASP A 80 -12.39 -12.14 -13.02
C ASP A 80 -11.55 -12.55 -11.81
N GLU A 81 -11.50 -13.85 -11.54
CA GLU A 81 -10.81 -14.38 -10.35
C GLU A 81 -9.29 -14.09 -10.39
N ALA A 82 -8.68 -14.16 -11.56
CA ALA A 82 -7.25 -13.88 -11.69
C ALA A 82 -6.94 -12.39 -11.40
N ARG A 83 -7.78 -11.48 -11.89
CA ARG A 83 -7.67 -10.05 -11.59
C ARG A 83 -7.98 -9.75 -10.13
N LEU A 84 -8.95 -10.43 -9.55
CA LEU A 84 -9.26 -10.29 -8.13
C LEU A 84 -8.08 -10.72 -7.26
N ARG A 85 -7.46 -11.84 -7.58
CA ARG A 85 -6.24 -12.32 -6.92
C ARG A 85 -5.11 -11.32 -7.08
N ALA A 86 -4.87 -10.83 -8.29
CA ALA A 86 -3.83 -9.84 -8.54
C ALA A 86 -4.05 -8.54 -7.73
N ALA A 87 -5.31 -8.11 -7.57
CA ALA A 87 -5.63 -6.94 -6.75
C ALA A 87 -5.40 -7.18 -5.25
N VAL A 88 -5.76 -8.37 -4.74
CA VAL A 88 -5.50 -8.77 -3.35
C VAL A 88 -4.00 -8.83 -3.08
N ASP A 89 -3.26 -9.59 -3.89
CA ASP A 89 -1.83 -9.80 -3.70
C ASP A 89 -1.04 -8.49 -3.81
N PHE A 90 -1.39 -7.66 -4.79
CA PHE A 90 -0.78 -6.34 -4.96
C PHE A 90 -1.02 -5.43 -3.75
N LEU A 91 -2.27 -5.36 -3.26
CA LEU A 91 -2.59 -4.49 -2.13
C LEU A 91 -1.93 -5.00 -0.84
N PHE A 92 -1.96 -6.32 -0.63
CA PHE A 92 -1.29 -6.94 0.50
C PHE A 92 0.21 -6.57 0.50
N GLU A 93 0.88 -6.81 -0.62
CA GLU A 93 2.30 -6.47 -0.75
C GLU A 93 2.59 -4.97 -0.59
N ALA A 94 1.70 -4.11 -1.11
CA ALA A 94 1.84 -2.67 -0.96
C ALA A 94 1.75 -2.20 0.51
N LEU A 95 0.98 -2.90 1.33
CA LEU A 95 0.77 -2.54 2.74
C LEU A 95 1.78 -3.21 3.69
N THR A 96 2.15 -4.47 3.42
CA THR A 96 3.01 -5.28 4.30
C THR A 96 4.46 -5.34 3.86
N PHE A 97 4.76 -4.90 2.62
CA PHE A 97 6.09 -4.93 1.96
C PHE A 97 6.65 -6.33 1.71
N ARG A 98 5.82 -7.35 1.79
CA ARG A 98 6.11 -8.72 1.40
C ARG A 98 4.96 -9.30 0.58
N PRO A 99 5.21 -10.28 -0.28
CA PRO A 99 4.12 -10.99 -0.92
C PRO A 99 3.29 -11.75 0.14
N PRO A 100 1.99 -11.95 -0.09
CA PRO A 100 1.19 -12.81 0.76
C PRO A 100 1.65 -14.26 0.63
N THR A 101 1.52 -15.03 1.69
CA THR A 101 1.58 -16.49 1.60
C THR A 101 0.37 -17.03 0.84
N THR A 102 0.42 -18.27 0.39
CA THR A 102 -0.72 -18.91 -0.27
C THR A 102 -1.97 -18.91 0.60
N GLU A 103 -1.80 -19.08 1.91
CA GLU A 103 -2.90 -19.06 2.88
C GLU A 103 -3.51 -17.65 3.01
N GLU A 104 -2.68 -16.64 3.22
CA GLU A 104 -3.13 -15.24 3.31
C GLU A 104 -3.84 -14.79 2.04
N SER A 105 -3.28 -15.08 0.87
CA SER A 105 -3.93 -14.78 -0.42
C SER A 105 -5.30 -15.45 -0.51
N ARG A 106 -5.42 -16.71 -0.10
CA ARG A 106 -6.68 -17.45 -0.10
C ARG A 106 -7.71 -16.84 0.86
N GLU A 107 -7.30 -16.51 2.08
CA GLU A 107 -8.17 -15.91 3.09
C GLU A 107 -8.72 -14.55 2.63
N TYR A 108 -7.85 -13.67 2.15
CA TYR A 108 -8.31 -12.36 1.66
C TYR A 108 -9.16 -12.48 0.41
N LEU A 109 -8.87 -13.40 -0.51
CA LEU A 109 -9.76 -13.69 -1.63
C LEU A 109 -11.15 -14.11 -1.17
N GLN A 110 -11.23 -14.98 -0.16
CA GLN A 110 -12.50 -15.41 0.40
C GLN A 110 -13.29 -14.25 1.02
N ILE A 111 -12.58 -13.37 1.77
CA ILE A 111 -13.20 -12.18 2.36
C ILE A 111 -13.78 -11.26 1.27
N VAL A 112 -13.01 -11.00 0.21
CA VAL A 112 -13.49 -10.14 -0.90
C VAL A 112 -14.66 -10.78 -1.63
N THR A 113 -14.58 -12.08 -1.94
CA THR A 113 -15.66 -12.82 -2.62
C THR A 113 -16.95 -12.79 -1.79
N ASN A 114 -16.87 -13.10 -0.50
CA ASN A 114 -18.02 -13.03 0.39
C ASN A 114 -18.64 -11.62 0.48
N ALA A 115 -17.79 -10.59 0.46
CA ALA A 115 -18.28 -9.21 0.44
C ALA A 115 -18.99 -8.88 -0.88
N ILE A 116 -18.45 -9.33 -2.01
CA ILE A 116 -19.06 -9.14 -3.33
C ILE A 116 -20.43 -9.80 -3.41
N GLU A 117 -20.57 -11.02 -2.91
CA GLU A 117 -21.85 -11.74 -2.86
C GLU A 117 -22.92 -11.01 -2.04
N LYS A 118 -22.50 -10.36 -0.94
CA LYS A 118 -23.43 -9.67 -0.03
C LYS A 118 -23.86 -8.29 -0.48
N VAL A 119 -22.96 -7.52 -1.07
CA VAL A 119 -23.19 -6.08 -1.34
C VAL A 119 -22.89 -5.65 -2.78
N GLY A 120 -22.70 -6.62 -3.68
CA GLY A 120 -22.39 -6.39 -5.08
C GLY A 120 -20.92 -6.07 -5.33
N LYS A 121 -20.52 -6.10 -6.61
CA LYS A 121 -19.12 -6.02 -7.03
C LYS A 121 -18.42 -4.78 -6.46
N GLU A 122 -18.93 -3.59 -6.74
CA GLU A 122 -18.25 -2.35 -6.41
C GLU A 122 -18.02 -2.21 -4.89
N ASN A 123 -19.10 -2.27 -4.13
CA ASN A 123 -19.00 -2.13 -2.68
C ASN A 123 -18.24 -3.30 -2.04
N GLY A 124 -18.45 -4.52 -2.56
CA GLY A 124 -17.82 -5.73 -2.05
C GLY A 124 -16.31 -5.74 -2.24
N VAL A 125 -15.82 -5.32 -3.42
CA VAL A 125 -14.37 -5.20 -3.66
C VAL A 125 -13.73 -4.24 -2.68
N PHE A 126 -14.26 -3.02 -2.55
CA PHE A 126 -13.68 -2.04 -1.64
C PHE A 126 -13.82 -2.42 -0.16
N MET A 127 -14.95 -3.03 0.22
CA MET A 127 -15.15 -3.52 1.57
C MET A 127 -14.19 -4.67 1.91
N GLY A 128 -14.08 -5.65 1.02
CA GLY A 128 -13.21 -6.80 1.22
C GLY A 128 -11.74 -6.43 1.22
N LEU A 129 -11.29 -5.65 0.23
CA LEU A 129 -9.90 -5.18 0.17
C LEU A 129 -9.53 -4.29 1.37
N SER A 130 -10.48 -3.54 1.93
CA SER A 130 -10.20 -2.72 3.12
C SER A 130 -9.80 -3.56 4.34
N ALA A 131 -10.16 -4.84 4.39
CA ALA A 131 -9.76 -5.73 5.49
C ALA A 131 -8.23 -5.90 5.57
N ILE A 132 -7.51 -5.82 4.45
CA ILE A 132 -6.04 -5.93 4.41
C ILE A 132 -5.38 -4.79 5.22
N PHE A 133 -6.02 -3.62 5.33
CA PHE A 133 -5.51 -2.52 6.16
C PHE A 133 -5.58 -2.83 7.66
N LEU A 134 -6.32 -3.86 8.07
CA LEU A 134 -6.34 -4.35 9.44
C LEU A 134 -5.39 -5.53 9.67
N ASP A 135 -4.68 -5.97 8.62
CA ASP A 135 -3.65 -6.98 8.81
C ASP A 135 -2.63 -6.52 9.85
N ARG A 136 -2.14 -7.46 10.65
CA ARG A 136 -1.16 -7.18 11.69
C ARG A 136 0.10 -6.52 11.11
N ASP A 137 0.58 -7.05 10.00
CA ASP A 137 1.83 -6.59 9.36
C ASP A 137 1.65 -5.24 8.65
N ALA A 138 0.39 -4.87 8.32
CA ALA A 138 0.06 -3.55 7.79
C ALA A 138 -0.10 -2.49 8.90
N LEU A 139 -0.63 -2.87 10.08
CA LEU A 139 -0.87 -1.95 11.19
C LEU A 139 0.35 -1.74 12.07
N PHE A 140 1.12 -2.77 12.27
CA PHE A 140 2.25 -2.76 13.18
C PHE A 140 3.52 -3.04 12.41
N ARG A 141 4.59 -2.44 12.84
CA ARG A 141 5.92 -2.81 12.35
C ARG A 141 6.33 -4.10 13.07
N PRO A 142 6.22 -5.25 12.43
CA PRO A 142 6.67 -6.47 13.06
C PRO A 142 8.21 -6.50 13.07
N GLU A 143 8.75 -6.37 14.24
CA GLU A 143 10.13 -6.77 14.58
C GLU A 143 10.07 -8.08 15.36
N LEU A 144 9.01 -8.81 15.16
CA LEU A 144 8.76 -10.09 15.79
C LEU A 144 9.42 -11.15 14.94
N VAL A 145 10.61 -11.46 15.27
CA VAL A 145 11.35 -12.64 14.81
C VAL A 145 10.57 -13.90 15.18
N ALA A 146 9.39 -14.02 14.61
CA ALA A 146 8.43 -15.03 15.05
C ALA A 146 8.88 -16.47 14.82
N MET A 147 9.93 -16.70 14.03
CA MET A 147 10.33 -18.04 13.58
C MET A 147 11.86 -18.23 13.47
N GLY A 148 12.66 -17.33 13.96
CA GLY A 148 14.11 -17.49 13.93
C GLY A 148 14.61 -18.33 15.09
N THR A 149 15.55 -19.25 14.83
CA THR A 149 16.30 -19.90 15.90
C THR A 149 17.20 -18.85 16.55
N PRO A 150 17.15 -18.69 17.90
CA PRO A 150 18.05 -17.78 18.58
C PRO A 150 19.52 -18.14 18.32
N GLU A 151 20.35 -17.15 18.07
CA GLU A 151 21.79 -17.32 18.00
C GLU A 151 22.35 -17.64 19.41
N SER A 152 23.59 -18.06 19.48
CA SER A 152 24.24 -18.49 20.74
C SER A 152 24.29 -17.37 21.81
N ASP A 153 24.13 -16.12 21.42
CA ASP A 153 24.09 -14.93 22.30
C ASP A 153 22.66 -14.54 22.73
N GLY A 154 21.65 -15.38 22.40
CA GLY A 154 20.24 -15.14 22.70
C GLY A 154 19.55 -14.11 21.81
N ARG A 155 20.22 -13.61 20.77
CA ARG A 155 19.64 -12.72 19.77
C ARG A 155 19.03 -13.52 18.67
N THR A 156 17.98 -13.00 18.09
CA THR A 156 17.37 -13.58 16.90
C THR A 156 17.49 -12.60 15.77
N ARG A 157 17.93 -13.08 14.61
CA ARG A 157 18.07 -12.24 13.43
C ARG A 157 16.71 -11.91 12.85
N LEU A 158 16.51 -10.65 12.46
CA LEU A 158 15.37 -10.22 11.67
C LEU A 158 15.36 -10.93 10.30
N GLN A 159 14.20 -11.24 9.79
CA GLN A 159 14.05 -11.70 8.41
C GLN A 159 14.43 -10.58 7.42
N ASP A 160 14.75 -10.95 6.19
CA ASP A 160 15.25 -9.98 5.20
C ASP A 160 14.26 -8.83 4.98
N TRP A 161 12.95 -9.09 4.96
CA TRP A 161 11.92 -8.08 4.81
C TRP A 161 11.75 -7.19 6.05
N GLU A 162 11.83 -7.76 7.27
CA GLU A 162 11.82 -6.99 8.53
C GLU A 162 13.02 -6.06 8.62
N LEU A 163 14.19 -6.57 8.21
CA LEU A 163 15.42 -5.79 8.18
C LEU A 163 15.35 -4.67 7.13
N GLY A 164 14.81 -4.96 5.94
CA GLY A 164 14.57 -3.95 4.90
C GLY A 164 13.65 -2.83 5.38
N LEU A 165 12.54 -3.18 6.05
CA LEU A 165 11.64 -2.22 6.68
C LEU A 165 12.33 -1.42 7.78
N ALA A 166 13.13 -2.07 8.64
CA ALA A 166 13.87 -1.41 9.69
C ALA A 166 14.83 -0.35 9.13
N VAL A 167 15.59 -0.70 8.09
CA VAL A 167 16.49 0.24 7.38
C VAL A 167 15.69 1.39 6.77
N ASN A 168 14.61 1.07 6.06
CA ASN A 168 13.77 2.10 5.46
C ASN A 168 13.21 3.08 6.49
N HIS A 169 12.64 2.57 7.58
CA HIS A 169 12.07 3.40 8.64
C HIS A 169 13.12 4.20 9.43
N ALA A 170 14.36 3.72 9.52
CA ALA A 170 15.43 4.49 10.13
C ALA A 170 15.81 5.73 9.30
N LEU A 171 15.72 5.62 7.97
CA LEU A 171 16.16 6.68 7.05
C LEU A 171 15.00 7.51 6.49
N ARG A 172 13.81 6.92 6.34
CA ARG A 172 12.66 7.47 5.62
C ARG A 172 11.37 7.24 6.40
N TYR A 173 10.25 7.85 5.93
CA TYR A 173 8.90 7.60 6.47
C TYR A 173 7.98 6.88 5.47
N ILE A 174 8.45 6.76 4.22
CA ILE A 174 7.68 6.27 3.09
C ILE A 174 8.12 4.84 2.78
N GLN A 175 7.41 4.20 1.89
CA GLN A 175 7.74 2.86 1.41
C GLN A 175 9.21 2.71 0.98
N PRO A 176 9.80 1.53 1.13
CA PRO A 176 11.08 1.20 0.53
C PRO A 176 11.09 1.55 -0.96
N ASP A 177 12.20 2.05 -1.45
CA ASP A 177 12.37 2.19 -2.90
C ASP A 177 12.51 0.81 -3.56
N GLU A 178 12.33 0.76 -4.87
CA GLU A 178 12.34 -0.48 -5.63
C GLU A 178 13.66 -1.27 -5.49
N LEU A 179 14.79 -0.58 -5.33
CA LEU A 179 16.09 -1.24 -5.17
C LEU A 179 16.23 -1.92 -3.81
N LEU A 180 15.77 -1.26 -2.74
CA LEU A 180 15.74 -1.87 -1.41
C LEU A 180 14.76 -3.04 -1.37
N ARG A 181 13.59 -2.88 -2.00
CA ARG A 181 12.61 -3.95 -2.13
C ARG A 181 13.18 -5.16 -2.91
N ALA A 182 13.83 -4.91 -4.03
CA ALA A 182 14.51 -5.96 -4.79
C ALA A 182 15.61 -6.64 -3.96
N ALA A 183 16.40 -5.87 -3.20
CA ALA A 183 17.42 -6.43 -2.32
C ALA A 183 16.84 -7.36 -1.25
N VAL A 184 15.68 -7.02 -0.72
CA VAL A 184 14.94 -7.88 0.23
C VAL A 184 14.46 -9.17 -0.44
N LEU A 185 13.76 -9.05 -1.59
CA LEU A 185 13.19 -10.20 -2.30
C LEU A 185 14.27 -11.16 -2.83
N ASP A 186 15.41 -10.62 -3.26
CA ASP A 186 16.55 -11.39 -3.74
C ASP A 186 17.41 -12.00 -2.62
N GLY A 187 17.04 -11.81 -1.35
CA GLY A 187 17.81 -12.28 -0.21
C GLY A 187 19.16 -11.60 -0.03
N ARG A 188 19.31 -10.36 -0.51
CA ARG A 188 20.54 -9.54 -0.42
C ARG A 188 20.54 -8.59 0.79
N MET A 189 19.82 -8.97 1.86
CA MET A 189 19.76 -8.24 3.13
C MET A 189 20.17 -9.15 4.30
N ARG A 190 21.18 -10.03 4.07
CA ARG A 190 21.54 -11.07 5.03
C ARG A 190 22.74 -10.77 5.90
N THR A 191 23.61 -9.91 5.46
CA THR A 191 24.87 -9.59 6.17
C THR A 191 24.90 -8.13 6.60
N ARG A 192 25.79 -7.82 7.52
CA ARG A 192 26.05 -6.45 7.93
C ARG A 192 26.55 -5.59 6.76
N GLU A 193 27.31 -6.18 5.88
CA GLU A 193 27.83 -5.57 4.66
C GLU A 193 26.71 -5.24 3.69
N ASP A 194 25.72 -6.12 3.56
CA ASP A 194 24.51 -5.87 2.76
C ASP A 194 23.74 -4.64 3.28
N VAL A 195 23.52 -4.60 4.59
CA VAL A 195 22.83 -3.47 5.23
C VAL A 195 23.64 -2.18 5.03
N LYS A 196 24.96 -2.20 5.23
CA LYS A 196 25.81 -1.03 4.99
C LYS A 196 25.73 -0.55 3.55
N ARG A 197 25.73 -1.45 2.59
CA ARG A 197 25.61 -1.13 1.17
C ARG A 197 24.30 -0.40 0.87
N GLU A 198 23.17 -0.95 1.33
CA GLU A 198 21.85 -0.35 1.09
C GLU A 198 21.68 0.99 1.84
N VAL A 199 22.14 1.07 3.08
CA VAL A 199 22.16 2.34 3.83
C VAL A 199 23.01 3.38 3.09
N GLY A 200 24.23 3.01 2.67
CA GLY A 200 25.12 3.89 1.92
C GLY A 200 24.50 4.36 0.60
N ARG A 201 23.85 3.47 -0.14
CA ARG A 201 23.14 3.81 -1.37
C ARG A 201 22.02 4.82 -1.10
N VAL A 202 21.14 4.55 -0.13
CA VAL A 202 20.03 5.46 0.22
C VAL A 202 20.55 6.82 0.69
N LEU A 203 21.64 6.84 1.46
CA LEU A 203 22.25 8.09 1.93
C LEU A 203 22.86 8.92 0.80
N ALA A 204 23.47 8.26 -0.19
CA ALA A 204 24.11 8.92 -1.33
C ALA A 204 23.12 9.39 -2.41
N ASP A 205 21.91 8.87 -2.45
CA ASP A 205 20.93 9.22 -3.47
C ASP A 205 20.12 10.47 -3.06
N ASP A 206 20.43 11.60 -3.66
CA ASP A 206 19.76 12.88 -3.40
C ASP A 206 18.31 12.92 -3.90
N SER A 207 17.92 12.04 -4.79
CA SER A 207 16.52 11.91 -5.23
C SER A 207 15.62 11.31 -4.13
N ILE A 208 16.21 10.60 -3.18
CA ILE A 208 15.52 9.98 -2.06
C ILE A 208 15.37 10.98 -0.91
N ARG A 209 14.13 11.29 -0.54
CA ARG A 209 13.87 12.13 0.65
C ARG A 209 14.20 11.36 1.93
N LYS A 210 15.02 11.95 2.79
CA LYS A 210 15.52 11.40 4.07
C LYS A 210 15.06 12.24 5.27
N PRO A 211 13.73 12.40 5.48
CA PRO A 211 13.22 13.37 6.46
C PRO A 211 13.61 13.03 7.91
N ARG A 212 13.87 11.77 8.23
CA ARG A 212 14.30 11.39 9.58
C ARG A 212 15.72 11.85 9.90
N ILE A 213 16.63 11.79 8.93
CA ILE A 213 17.99 12.28 9.09
C ILE A 213 17.99 13.79 9.22
N LEU A 214 17.24 14.49 8.35
CA LEU A 214 17.18 15.96 8.37
C LEU A 214 16.55 16.55 9.64
N ARG A 215 15.74 15.77 10.37
CA ARG A 215 15.16 16.21 11.65
C ARG A 215 16.11 16.03 12.84
N PHE A 216 17.18 15.30 12.66
CA PHE A 216 18.17 15.07 13.71
C PHE A 216 19.20 16.20 13.78
N PHE A 217 19.35 16.97 12.72
CA PHE A 217 20.25 18.12 12.58
C PHE A 217 19.47 19.42 12.38
#